data_4a2c0f77917bb06cab7f31845b6ac09f
#
_entry.id   4a2c0f77917bb06cab7f31845b6ac09f
#
_cell.length_a   1.000
_cell.length_b   1.000
_cell.length_c   1.000
_cell.angle_alpha   90.00
_cell.angle_beta   90.00
_cell.angle_gamma   90.00
#
_symmetry.space_group_name_H-M   'P 1'
#
loop_
_entity.id
_entity.type
_entity.pdbx_description
1 polymer ?
#
loop_
_entity_poly.entity_id
_entity_poly.type
_entity_poly.pdbx_seq_one_letter_code
_entity_poly.pdbx_strand_id
1 'polypeptide(L)' 'MTTRRFEVLLKWDAEDQIWVTYVPALGHLSTFGDTREEPLAMTKEAILGYIEAATKEGLPVPSEDSPAELVDLEVAVP' A
#
# COMPACT_ATOMS: atom_id res chain seq x y z
N MET A 1 16.66 -5.83 -15.47
CA MET A 1 15.41 -5.74 -14.69
C MET A 1 15.56 -4.69 -13.60
N THR A 2 14.61 -3.79 -13.49
CA THR A 2 14.66 -2.69 -12.53
C THR A 2 13.81 -3.04 -11.32
N THR A 3 14.37 -2.84 -10.13
CA THR A 3 13.62 -3.02 -8.88
C THR A 3 13.12 -1.67 -8.41
N ARG A 4 11.85 -1.61 -8.05
CA ARG A 4 11.24 -0.42 -7.47
C ARG A 4 10.78 -0.71 -6.06
N ARG A 5 10.79 0.32 -5.23
CA ARG A 5 10.33 0.22 -3.84
C ARG A 5 9.06 1.01 -3.67
N PHE A 6 8.13 0.44 -2.95
CA PHE A 6 6.90 1.11 -2.55
C PHE A 6 6.72 0.97 -1.06
N GLU A 7 6.39 2.06 -0.41
CA GLU A 7 6.05 2.01 1.00
C GLU A 7 4.66 1.42 1.16
N VAL A 8 4.55 0.47 2.04
CA VAL A 8 3.29 -0.21 2.34
C VAL A 8 3.03 -0.07 3.83
N LEU A 9 1.89 0.52 4.17
CA LEU A 9 1.45 0.59 5.55
C LEU A 9 0.74 -0.71 5.88
N LEU A 10 1.24 -1.43 6.88
CA LEU A 10 0.64 -2.67 7.35
C LEU A 10 0.00 -2.39 8.70
N LYS A 11 -1.28 -2.65 8.80
CA LYS A 11 -2.06 -2.32 9.99
C LYS A 11 -2.92 -3.48 10.44
N TRP A 12 -2.95 -3.72 11.74
CA TRP A 12 -3.86 -4.68 12.35
C TRP A 12 -5.22 -4.02 12.57
N ASP A 13 -6.26 -4.65 12.05
CA ASP A 13 -7.64 -4.22 12.25
C ASP A 13 -8.25 -5.08 13.35
N ALA A 14 -8.36 -4.52 14.55
CA ALA A 14 -8.84 -5.25 15.71
C ALA A 14 -10.34 -5.57 15.63
N GLU A 15 -11.12 -4.77 14.92
CA GLU A 15 -12.54 -4.99 14.74
C GLU A 15 -12.82 -6.24 13.93
N ASP A 16 -12.18 -6.34 12.78
CA ASP A 16 -12.36 -7.47 11.87
C ASP A 16 -11.34 -8.57 12.09
N GLN A 17 -10.34 -8.33 12.95
CA GLN A 17 -9.25 -9.28 13.26
C GLN A 17 -8.52 -9.74 12.01
N ILE A 18 -8.13 -8.77 11.20
CA ILE A 18 -7.38 -9.00 9.97
C ILE A 18 -6.22 -8.02 9.87
N TRP A 19 -5.26 -8.37 9.05
CA TRP A 19 -4.18 -7.48 8.65
C TRP A 19 -4.56 -6.79 7.36
N VAL A 20 -4.34 -5.48 7.29
CA VAL A 20 -4.70 -4.66 6.13
C VAL A 20 -3.49 -3.89 5.66
N THR A 21 -3.31 -3.79 4.35
CA THR A 21 -2.26 -2.98 3.77
C THR A 21 -2.84 -1.78 3.05
N TYR A 22 -2.03 -0.73 2.97
CA TYR A 22 -2.33 0.45 2.17
C TYR A 22 -1.08 0.88 1.45
N VAL A 23 -1.18 1.21 0.17
CA VAL A 23 -0.06 1.69 -0.62
C VAL A 23 -0.34 3.14 -1.01
N PRO A 24 0.21 4.11 -0.26
CA PRO A 24 -0.09 5.52 -0.50
C PRO A 24 0.22 5.99 -1.93
N ALA A 25 1.32 5.53 -2.50
CA ALA A 25 1.72 5.95 -3.84
C ALA A 25 0.75 5.51 -4.93
N LEU A 26 -0.09 4.51 -4.65
CA LEU A 26 -1.04 3.96 -5.62
C LEU A 26 -2.49 4.22 -5.22
N GLY A 27 -2.75 5.41 -4.69
CA GLY A 27 -4.11 5.82 -4.34
C GLY A 27 -4.72 4.97 -3.23
N HIS A 28 -3.90 4.56 -2.28
CA HIS A 28 -4.31 3.71 -1.17
C HIS A 28 -4.80 2.33 -1.60
N LEU A 29 -4.18 1.77 -2.64
CA LEU A 29 -4.38 0.37 -2.98
C LEU A 29 -4.28 -0.47 -1.71
N SER A 30 -5.25 -1.33 -1.46
CA SER A 30 -5.36 -2.05 -0.20
C SER A 30 -5.63 -3.53 -0.41
N THR A 31 -5.05 -4.34 0.47
CA THR A 31 -5.34 -5.77 0.53
C THR A 31 -5.53 -6.15 2.00
N PHE A 32 -6.02 -7.34 2.25
CA PHE A 32 -6.20 -7.82 3.61
C PHE A 32 -6.01 -9.33 3.68
N GLY A 33 -5.77 -9.82 4.89
CA GLY A 33 -5.60 -11.26 5.12
C GLY A 33 -5.58 -11.58 6.60
N ASP A 34 -5.66 -12.87 6.90
CA ASP A 34 -5.69 -13.37 8.28
C ASP A 34 -4.32 -13.33 8.95
N THR A 35 -3.27 -13.44 8.17
CA THR A 35 -1.90 -13.37 8.68
C THR A 35 -1.23 -12.12 8.14
N ARG A 36 -0.14 -11.74 8.79
CA ARG A 36 0.65 -10.58 8.39
C ARG A 36 1.22 -10.74 6.98
N GLU A 37 1.59 -11.95 6.62
CA GLU A 37 2.26 -12.26 5.36
C GLU A 37 1.31 -12.29 4.15
N GLU A 38 0.08 -12.70 4.36
CA GLU A 38 -0.90 -12.80 3.28
C GLU A 38 -1.14 -11.48 2.53
N PRO A 39 -1.50 -10.38 3.22
CA PRO A 39 -1.75 -9.14 2.51
C PRO A 39 -0.47 -8.55 1.90
N LEU A 40 0.69 -8.83 2.49
CA LEU A 40 1.94 -8.35 1.90
C LEU A 40 2.22 -9.03 0.55
N ALA A 41 1.98 -10.33 0.46
CA ALA A 41 2.13 -11.05 -0.79
C ALA A 41 1.10 -10.58 -1.83
N MET A 42 -0.15 -10.39 -1.42
CA MET A 42 -1.20 -9.90 -2.30
C MET A 42 -0.92 -8.48 -2.79
N THR A 43 -0.39 -7.63 -1.90
CA THR A 43 -0.04 -6.27 -2.26
C THR A 43 1.05 -6.24 -3.32
N LYS A 44 2.04 -7.11 -3.20
CA LYS A 44 3.11 -7.21 -4.18
C LYS A 44 2.56 -7.53 -5.57
N GLU A 45 1.66 -8.49 -5.65
CA GLU A 45 1.00 -8.84 -6.92
C GLU A 45 0.13 -7.70 -7.43
N ALA A 46 -0.60 -7.04 -6.55
CA ALA A 46 -1.45 -5.93 -6.94
C ALA A 46 -0.65 -4.75 -7.49
N ILE A 47 0.50 -4.47 -6.90
CA ILE A 47 1.40 -3.42 -7.40
C ILE A 47 1.90 -3.77 -8.79
N LEU A 48 2.34 -5.00 -8.99
CA LEU A 48 2.80 -5.46 -10.30
C LEU A 48 1.70 -5.33 -11.35
N GLY A 49 0.49 -5.75 -11.02
CA GLY A 49 -0.65 -5.63 -11.92
C GLY A 49 -0.97 -4.19 -12.27
N TYR A 50 -0.89 -3.30 -11.27
CA TYR A 50 -1.12 -1.88 -11.49
C TYR A 50 -0.09 -1.30 -12.47
N ILE A 51 1.20 -1.61 -12.24
CA ILE A 51 2.28 -1.11 -13.09
C ILE A 51 2.13 -1.64 -14.52
N GLU A 52 1.81 -2.91 -14.68
CA GLU A 52 1.60 -3.51 -16.00
C GLU A 52 0.45 -2.83 -16.75
N ALA A 53 -0.66 -2.60 -16.08
CA ALA A 53 -1.82 -1.95 -16.68
C ALA A 53 -1.50 -0.51 -17.08
N ALA A 54 -0.84 0.24 -16.20
CA ALA A 54 -0.47 1.62 -16.47
C ALA A 54 0.49 1.70 -17.66
N THR A 55 1.49 0.81 -17.70
CA THR A 55 2.46 0.77 -18.79
C THR A 55 1.78 0.44 -20.12
N LYS A 56 0.88 -0.52 -20.11
CA LYS A 56 0.17 -0.95 -21.30
C LYS A 56 -0.70 0.17 -21.88
N GLU A 57 -1.29 0.99 -21.02
CA GLU A 57 -2.14 2.09 -21.43
C GLU A 57 -1.38 3.40 -21.67
N GLY A 58 -0.07 3.38 -21.47
CA GLY A 58 0.77 4.56 -21.65
C GLY A 58 0.58 5.60 -20.56
N LEU A 59 0.04 5.20 -19.39
CA LEU A 59 -0.16 6.10 -18.26
C LEU A 59 1.13 6.19 -17.44
N PRO A 60 1.35 7.32 -16.76
CA PRO A 60 2.51 7.42 -15.89
C PRO A 60 2.42 6.45 -14.71
N VAL A 61 3.53 5.81 -14.41
CA VAL A 61 3.64 4.96 -13.23
C VAL A 61 3.98 5.86 -12.04
N PRO A 62 3.22 5.77 -10.94
CA PRO A 62 3.50 6.60 -9.77
C PRO A 62 4.92 6.42 -9.28
N SER A 63 5.53 7.52 -8.84
CA SER A 63 6.89 7.52 -8.35
C SER A 63 6.92 7.03 -6.90
N GLU A 64 7.87 6.14 -6.63
CA GLU A 64 8.16 5.71 -5.27
C GLU A 64 8.95 6.76 -4.50
N ASP A 65 9.40 7.81 -5.18
CA ASP A 65 10.20 8.87 -4.57
C ASP A 65 9.39 9.93 -3.85
N SER A 66 8.07 9.89 -3.97
CA SER A 66 7.21 10.81 -3.23
C SER A 66 7.24 10.43 -1.76
N PRO A 67 7.81 11.26 -0.89
CA PRO A 67 7.92 10.90 0.52
C PRO A 67 6.54 10.84 1.17
N ALA A 68 6.36 9.80 1.97
CA ALA A 68 5.17 9.67 2.81
C ALA A 68 5.64 9.64 4.26
N GLU A 69 4.90 10.28 5.13
CA GLU A 69 5.29 10.40 6.52
C GLU A 69 4.11 10.02 7.41
N LEU A 70 4.39 9.20 8.41
CA LEU A 70 3.41 8.87 9.43
C LEU A 70 3.54 9.88 10.55
N VAL A 71 2.50 10.66 10.76
CA VAL A 71 2.55 11.75 11.74
C VAL A 71 1.53 11.49 12.85
N ASP A 72 1.98 11.56 14.08
CA ASP A 72 1.11 11.46 15.24
C ASP A 72 0.71 12.87 15.67
N LEU A 73 -0.58 13.10 15.75
CA LEU A 73 -1.10 14.39 16.19
C LEU A 73 -1.83 14.21 17.53
N GLU A 74 -1.55 15.13 18.44
CA GLU A 74 -2.27 15.16 19.69
C GLU A 74 -3.49 16.06 19.52
N VAL A 75 -4.64 15.54 19.90
CA VAL A 75 -5.90 16.27 19.78
C VAL A 75 -6.61 16.23 21.13
N ALA A 76 -6.96 17.40 21.63
CA ALA A 76 -7.75 17.47 22.85
C ALA A 76 -9.20 17.10 22.51
N VAL A 77 -9.74 16.10 23.18
CA VAL A 77 -11.11 15.67 22.97
C VAL A 77 -11.93 15.95 24.22
N PRO A 78 -13.22 16.27 24.05
CA PRO A 78 -14.11 16.53 25.20
C PRO A 78 -14.41 15.27 26.00
#